data_48668e1d6aa57ae344c06a515142444b
#
_entry.id   48668e1d6aa57ae344c06a515142444b
#
_cell.length_a   1.000
_cell.length_b   1.000
_cell.length_c   1.000
_cell.angle_alpha   90.00
_cell.angle_beta   90.00
_cell.angle_gamma   90.00
#
_symmetry.space_group_name_H-M   'P 1'
#
loop_
_entity.id
_entity.type
_entity.pdbx_description
1 polymer ?
#
loop_
_entity_poly.entity_id
_entity_poly.type
_entity_poly.pdbx_seq_one_letter_code
_entity_poly.pdbx_strand_id
1 'polypeptide(L)'
;MRILVTAIGSMSASRVISSLQMTGHYVVGIDIYPKEYHEEGYLCNSFVQVPFFNDPNYCATLIDICRRYKCKAIIPLTDPEIDVINANRAIFEEKKIALYMQSSEILDIARNKLKIHEFFKADNEVNTINTYLLSDFHTYYVKRPWILKKLHGRSSEGVVIDPTINQLLTISNMDDYVIQPYLDGHIFTVDYIRDKKSGFDYSVAREELIRTSNGAGVTVKTIYDKTLADMASFIGNKLDINGSINIEFIKHDDKYYLMDINPRFSGGIDFSYKCSGYDFVLNHCRCFCSDELEPVRKYESKILIKSYEIKSGN
;
A
#
# COMPACT_ATOMS: atom_id res chain seq x y z
N MET A 1 3.55 5.89 22.86
CA MET A 1 5.00 5.85 22.50
C MET A 1 5.34 6.92 21.46
N ARG A 2 6.63 7.01 21.02
CA ARG A 2 7.03 7.91 19.92
C ARG A 2 7.25 7.10 18.67
N ILE A 3 6.64 7.53 17.56
CA ILE A 3 6.63 6.82 16.27
C ILE A 3 7.13 7.78 15.19
N LEU A 4 8.04 7.31 14.35
CA LEU A 4 8.47 7.99 13.14
C LEU A 4 7.54 7.58 12.00
N VAL A 5 6.96 8.56 11.31
CA VAL A 5 6.09 8.36 10.13
C VAL A 5 6.77 9.00 8.94
N THR A 6 7.02 8.24 7.88
CA THR A 6 7.72 8.73 6.69
C THR A 6 6.76 9.27 5.64
N ALA A 7 7.28 10.06 4.68
CA ALA A 7 6.52 10.60 3.53
C ALA A 7 5.16 11.19 3.94
N ILE A 8 5.18 12.12 4.89
CA ILE A 8 3.93 12.70 5.43
C ILE A 8 3.14 13.54 4.42
N GLY A 9 3.72 13.88 3.27
CA GLY A 9 2.99 14.43 2.13
C GLY A 9 2.17 13.40 1.34
N SER A 10 2.17 12.12 1.76
CA SER A 10 1.36 11.08 1.09
C SER A 10 -0.12 11.17 1.47
N MET A 11 -0.99 10.62 0.59
CA MET A 11 -2.45 10.72 0.76
C MET A 11 -3.01 10.00 1.99
N SER A 12 -2.25 9.10 2.60
CA SER A 12 -2.64 8.39 3.85
C SER A 12 -2.19 9.12 5.12
N ALA A 13 -1.27 10.06 5.00
CA ALA A 13 -0.55 10.63 6.15
C ALA A 13 -1.45 11.32 7.17
N SER A 14 -2.39 12.18 6.72
CA SER A 14 -3.31 12.88 7.63
C SER A 14 -4.08 11.90 8.52
N ARG A 15 -4.57 10.78 7.93
CA ARG A 15 -5.27 9.74 8.71
C ARG A 15 -4.32 9.03 9.66
N VAL A 16 -3.11 8.67 9.19
CA VAL A 16 -2.11 7.99 10.02
C VAL A 16 -1.72 8.86 11.22
N ILE A 17 -1.39 10.12 10.99
CA ILE A 17 -1.00 11.06 12.05
C ILE A 17 -2.15 11.22 13.07
N SER A 18 -3.37 11.49 12.60
CA SER A 18 -4.50 11.71 13.49
C SER A 18 -4.86 10.48 14.32
N SER A 19 -4.88 9.28 13.73
CA SER A 19 -5.13 8.03 14.46
C SER A 19 -4.09 7.78 15.55
N LEU A 20 -2.81 7.98 15.24
CA LEU A 20 -1.73 7.82 16.22
C LEU A 20 -1.85 8.81 17.38
N GLN A 21 -2.16 10.06 17.09
CA GLN A 21 -2.31 11.10 18.13
C GLN A 21 -3.54 10.90 19.00
N MET A 22 -4.68 10.50 18.41
CA MET A 22 -5.90 10.18 19.16
C MET A 22 -5.69 9.07 20.20
N THR A 23 -4.70 8.21 19.98
CA THR A 23 -4.31 7.13 20.89
C THR A 23 -3.10 7.46 21.78
N GLY A 24 -2.74 8.74 21.85
CA GLY A 24 -1.69 9.25 22.73
C GLY A 24 -0.26 8.97 22.27
N HIS A 25 -0.06 8.64 20.99
CA HIS A 25 1.28 8.53 20.43
C HIS A 25 1.84 9.89 20.05
N TYR A 26 3.14 10.07 20.25
CA TYR A 26 3.87 11.23 19.76
C TYR A 26 4.39 10.93 18.34
N VAL A 27 3.96 11.71 17.36
CA VAL A 27 4.31 11.49 15.95
C VAL A 27 5.46 12.42 15.55
N VAL A 28 6.55 11.83 15.09
CA VAL A 28 7.62 12.53 14.37
C VAL A 28 7.40 12.27 12.88
N GLY A 29 6.99 13.30 12.16
CA GLY A 29 6.79 13.24 10.71
C GLY A 29 8.06 13.59 9.96
N ILE A 30 8.32 12.91 8.85
CA ILE A 30 9.40 13.26 7.92
C ILE A 30 8.92 13.34 6.49
N ASP A 31 9.52 14.25 5.73
CA ASP A 31 9.32 14.39 4.29
C ASP A 31 10.56 14.97 3.62
N ILE A 32 10.65 14.82 2.31
CA ILE A 32 11.71 15.43 1.48
C ILE A 32 11.52 16.95 1.28
N TYR A 33 10.28 17.41 1.38
CA TYR A 33 9.93 18.82 1.26
C TYR A 33 9.93 19.52 2.63
N PRO A 34 10.07 20.84 2.65
CA PRO A 34 9.97 21.62 3.89
C PRO A 34 8.59 21.46 4.57
N LYS A 35 8.58 21.72 5.87
CA LYS A 35 7.36 21.63 6.71
C LYS A 35 6.20 22.45 6.13
N GLU A 36 6.52 23.62 5.59
CA GLU A 36 5.57 24.63 5.09
C GLU A 36 4.82 24.19 3.83
N TYR A 37 5.29 23.10 3.16
CA TYR A 37 4.68 22.61 1.93
C TYR A 37 3.58 21.58 2.16
N HIS A 38 3.42 21.11 3.40
CA HIS A 38 2.45 20.06 3.76
C HIS A 38 1.66 20.46 5.00
N GLU A 39 0.34 20.35 4.94
CA GLU A 39 -0.50 20.50 6.14
C GLU A 39 -0.09 19.50 7.22
N GLU A 40 0.24 18.29 6.83
CA GLU A 40 0.66 17.20 7.71
C GLU A 40 1.91 17.55 8.53
N GLY A 41 2.78 18.42 8.01
CA GLY A 41 3.92 18.94 8.76
C GLY A 41 3.53 19.71 10.02
N TYR A 42 2.37 20.37 9.97
CA TYR A 42 1.82 21.08 11.14
C TYR A 42 0.99 20.16 12.05
N LEU A 43 0.44 19.07 11.51
CA LEU A 43 -0.28 18.08 12.31
C LEU A 43 0.65 17.23 13.18
N CYS A 44 1.88 16.98 12.74
CA CYS A 44 2.86 16.20 13.51
C CYS A 44 3.28 16.93 14.80
N ASN A 45 3.61 16.16 15.85
CA ASN A 45 4.18 16.73 17.08
C ASN A 45 5.60 17.28 16.84
N SER A 46 6.35 16.67 15.93
CA SER A 46 7.62 17.18 15.41
C SER A 46 7.76 16.83 13.94
N PHE A 47 8.47 17.66 13.20
CA PHE A 47 8.78 17.44 11.79
C PHE A 47 10.28 17.53 11.55
N VAL A 48 10.80 16.71 10.64
CA VAL A 48 12.19 16.77 10.18
C VAL A 48 12.21 16.57 8.66
N GLN A 49 12.84 17.51 7.94
CA GLN A 49 13.11 17.32 6.52
C GLN A 49 14.25 16.34 6.34
N VAL A 50 14.13 15.42 5.38
CA VAL A 50 15.08 14.33 5.13
C VAL A 50 15.50 14.30 3.65
N PRO A 51 16.63 13.67 3.30
CA PRO A 51 17.01 13.45 1.92
C PRO A 51 16.01 12.48 1.24
N PHE A 52 16.08 12.40 -0.09
CA PHE A 52 15.28 11.47 -0.88
C PHE A 52 15.64 10.01 -0.53
N PHE A 53 14.71 9.08 -0.66
CA PHE A 53 14.87 7.67 -0.24
C PHE A 53 16.08 6.96 -0.88
N ASN A 54 16.53 7.40 -2.07
CA ASN A 54 17.70 6.84 -2.76
C ASN A 54 19.04 7.46 -2.34
N ASP A 55 19.04 8.42 -1.41
CA ASP A 55 20.28 8.94 -0.83
C ASP A 55 20.94 7.82 0.01
N PRO A 56 22.26 7.57 -0.16
CA PRO A 56 22.97 6.56 0.61
C PRO A 56 22.87 6.71 2.13
N ASN A 57 22.65 7.94 2.60
CA ASN A 57 22.52 8.26 4.03
C ASN A 57 21.09 8.19 4.55
N TYR A 58 20.10 7.86 3.71
CA TYR A 58 18.69 7.90 4.09
C TYR A 58 18.40 7.08 5.36
N CYS A 59 18.79 5.80 5.37
CA CYS A 59 18.55 4.93 6.54
C CYS A 59 19.32 5.38 7.79
N ALA A 60 20.55 5.87 7.63
CA ALA A 60 21.32 6.45 8.74
C ALA A 60 20.62 7.68 9.32
N THR A 61 20.07 8.54 8.46
CA THR A 61 19.28 9.72 8.86
C THR A 61 18.04 9.31 9.66
N LEU A 62 17.31 8.26 9.23
CA LEU A 62 16.15 7.75 9.98
C LEU A 62 16.54 7.26 11.37
N ILE A 63 17.66 6.54 11.49
CA ILE A 63 18.19 6.06 12.77
C ILE A 63 18.56 7.22 13.69
N ASP A 64 19.23 8.25 13.17
CA ASP A 64 19.61 9.44 13.95
C ASP A 64 18.38 10.21 14.44
N ILE A 65 17.35 10.35 13.61
CA ILE A 65 16.07 10.94 14.01
C ILE A 65 15.42 10.09 15.10
N CYS A 66 15.35 8.76 14.93
CA CYS A 66 14.79 7.88 15.94
C CYS A 66 15.54 8.00 17.27
N ARG A 67 16.86 8.07 17.25
CA ARG A 67 17.69 8.30 18.45
C ARG A 67 17.40 9.65 19.09
N ARG A 68 17.40 10.74 18.30
CA ARG A 68 17.18 12.12 18.77
C ARG A 68 15.82 12.29 19.42
N TYR A 69 14.76 11.77 18.79
CA TYR A 69 13.39 11.90 19.27
C TYR A 69 12.92 10.73 20.12
N LYS A 70 13.80 9.72 20.36
CA LYS A 70 13.49 8.49 21.10
C LYS A 70 12.31 7.71 20.50
N CYS A 71 12.22 7.68 19.18
CA CYS A 71 11.21 6.87 18.48
C CYS A 71 11.48 5.39 18.71
N LYS A 72 10.42 4.62 18.91
CA LYS A 72 10.50 3.17 19.14
C LYS A 72 10.13 2.37 17.90
N ALA A 73 9.38 3.00 16.97
CA ALA A 73 8.91 2.35 15.75
C ALA A 73 8.96 3.33 14.58
N ILE A 74 9.00 2.77 13.37
CA ILE A 74 8.88 3.46 12.09
C ILE A 74 7.67 2.88 11.36
N ILE A 75 6.82 3.76 10.80
CA ILE A 75 5.74 3.43 9.87
C ILE A 75 6.06 4.07 8.52
N PRO A 76 6.53 3.30 7.53
CA PRO A 76 6.74 3.82 6.18
C PRO A 76 5.41 3.90 5.42
N LEU A 77 5.18 5.01 4.71
CA LEU A 77 3.92 5.24 3.97
C LEU A 77 4.03 5.03 2.47
N THR A 78 5.24 4.95 1.92
CA THR A 78 5.43 4.80 0.46
C THR A 78 6.24 3.57 0.11
N ASP A 79 5.95 3.01 -1.05
CA ASP A 79 6.61 1.79 -1.54
C ASP A 79 8.14 1.91 -1.65
N PRO A 80 8.73 3.02 -2.16
CA PRO A 80 10.19 3.13 -2.26
C PRO A 80 10.89 3.19 -0.90
N GLU A 81 10.24 3.82 0.09
CA GLU A 81 10.78 3.86 1.45
C GLU A 81 10.72 2.48 2.10
N ILE A 82 9.63 1.73 1.86
CA ILE A 82 9.52 0.33 2.28
C ILE A 82 10.65 -0.50 1.69
N ASP A 83 10.89 -0.36 0.38
CA ASP A 83 11.92 -1.13 -0.32
C ASP A 83 13.33 -0.83 0.24
N VAL A 84 13.69 0.45 0.44
CA VAL A 84 15.02 0.81 0.98
C VAL A 84 15.17 0.47 2.47
N ILE A 85 14.14 0.64 3.27
CA ILE A 85 14.14 0.25 4.69
C ILE A 85 14.26 -1.27 4.81
N ASN A 86 13.53 -2.02 3.97
CA ASN A 86 13.61 -3.48 3.95
C ASN A 86 15.00 -4.00 3.58
N ALA A 87 15.64 -3.40 2.58
CA ALA A 87 17.00 -3.75 2.18
C ALA A 87 18.03 -3.50 3.30
N ASN A 88 17.71 -2.61 4.24
CA ASN A 88 18.55 -2.24 5.39
C ASN A 88 17.97 -2.67 6.75
N ARG A 89 17.04 -3.65 6.77
CA ARG A 89 16.30 -4.06 7.98
C ARG A 89 17.20 -4.34 9.19
N ALA A 90 18.32 -5.05 8.98
CA ALA A 90 19.22 -5.47 10.02
C ALA A 90 19.79 -4.29 10.86
N ILE A 91 20.05 -3.13 10.25
CA ILE A 91 20.57 -1.98 11.00
C ILE A 91 19.53 -1.37 11.95
N PHE A 92 18.24 -1.43 11.61
CA PHE A 92 17.15 -0.98 12.48
C PHE A 92 16.95 -1.96 13.65
N GLU A 93 17.01 -3.26 13.37
CA GLU A 93 16.92 -4.32 14.38
C GLU A 93 18.06 -4.23 15.40
N GLU A 94 19.32 -4.03 14.95
CA GLU A 94 20.48 -3.79 15.82
C GLU A 94 20.26 -2.60 16.76
N LYS A 95 19.64 -1.52 16.26
CA LYS A 95 19.33 -0.32 17.04
C LYS A 95 18.02 -0.44 17.84
N LYS A 96 17.35 -1.60 17.82
CA LYS A 96 16.08 -1.87 18.51
C LYS A 96 14.95 -0.89 18.12
N ILE A 97 14.92 -0.52 16.82
CA ILE A 97 13.87 0.28 16.22
C ILE A 97 12.92 -0.69 15.52
N ALA A 98 11.68 -0.79 15.99
CA ALA A 98 10.68 -1.65 15.38
C ALA A 98 10.25 -1.10 14.02
N LEU A 99 10.12 -1.97 13.03
CA LEU A 99 9.58 -1.64 11.71
C LEU A 99 8.14 -2.13 11.63
N TYR A 100 7.18 -1.21 11.69
CA TYR A 100 5.76 -1.53 11.54
C TYR A 100 5.41 -1.63 10.05
N MET A 101 5.89 -2.71 9.45
CA MET A 101 5.73 -3.05 8.03
C MET A 101 5.86 -4.57 7.86
N GLN A 102 5.47 -5.08 6.71
CA GLN A 102 5.51 -6.50 6.41
C GLN A 102 6.93 -7.09 6.42
N SER A 103 7.04 -8.40 6.58
CA SER A 103 8.33 -9.11 6.52
C SER A 103 8.94 -9.07 5.11
N SER A 104 10.24 -9.37 5.01
CA SER A 104 10.96 -9.38 3.73
C SER A 104 10.37 -10.38 2.73
N GLU A 105 9.92 -11.54 3.21
CA GLU A 105 9.33 -12.60 2.39
C GLU A 105 8.00 -12.13 1.79
N ILE A 106 7.16 -11.44 2.58
CA ILE A 106 5.90 -10.87 2.10
C ILE A 106 6.16 -9.76 1.09
N LEU A 107 7.12 -8.88 1.38
CA LEU A 107 7.49 -7.78 0.48
C LEU A 107 8.04 -8.28 -0.85
N ASP A 108 8.82 -9.36 -0.85
CA ASP A 108 9.36 -9.99 -2.06
C ASP A 108 8.26 -10.48 -3.02
N ILE A 109 7.14 -10.97 -2.47
CA ILE A 109 5.97 -11.38 -3.27
C ILE A 109 5.12 -10.15 -3.63
N ALA A 110 4.69 -9.36 -2.64
CA ALA A 110 3.73 -8.29 -2.81
C ALA A 110 4.24 -7.15 -3.72
N ARG A 111 5.55 -6.91 -3.75
CA ARG A 111 6.18 -5.88 -4.57
C ARG A 111 6.52 -6.32 -6.00
N ASN A 112 6.20 -7.57 -6.38
CA ASN A 112 6.55 -8.14 -7.68
C ASN A 112 5.32 -8.75 -8.36
N LYS A 113 4.85 -8.14 -9.45
CA LYS A 113 3.62 -8.56 -10.16
C LYS A 113 3.67 -9.99 -10.71
N LEU A 114 4.83 -10.43 -11.14
CA LEU A 114 5.01 -11.82 -11.61
C LEU A 114 4.93 -12.79 -10.43
N LYS A 115 5.59 -12.47 -9.31
CA LYS A 115 5.55 -13.31 -8.11
C LYS A 115 4.15 -13.40 -7.51
N ILE A 116 3.36 -12.31 -7.54
CA ILE A 116 1.95 -12.36 -7.14
C ILE A 116 1.20 -13.39 -7.99
N HIS A 117 1.33 -13.33 -9.31
CA HIS A 117 0.69 -14.31 -10.19
C HIS A 117 1.17 -15.72 -9.90
N GLU A 118 2.48 -15.95 -9.89
CA GLU A 118 3.07 -17.29 -9.67
C GLU A 118 2.66 -17.88 -8.31
N PHE A 119 2.53 -17.07 -7.29
CA PHE A 119 2.18 -17.50 -5.93
C PHE A 119 0.72 -17.93 -5.79
N PHE A 120 -0.19 -17.28 -6.53
CA PHE A 120 -1.64 -17.51 -6.41
C PHE A 120 -2.27 -18.24 -7.60
N LYS A 121 -1.58 -18.44 -8.73
CA LYS A 121 -2.18 -18.99 -9.96
C LYS A 121 -2.77 -20.40 -9.83
N ALA A 122 -2.35 -21.18 -8.84
CA ALA A 122 -2.84 -22.54 -8.62
C ALA A 122 -4.01 -22.59 -7.61
N ASP A 123 -4.36 -21.47 -7.00
CA ASP A 123 -5.46 -21.40 -6.02
C ASP A 123 -6.81 -21.20 -6.72
N ASN A 124 -7.84 -21.82 -6.17
CA ASN A 124 -9.20 -21.62 -6.68
C ASN A 124 -9.93 -20.44 -6.02
N GLU A 125 -9.40 -19.96 -4.89
CA GLU A 125 -9.99 -18.90 -4.09
C GLU A 125 -9.71 -17.50 -4.64
N VAL A 126 -8.66 -17.35 -5.46
CA VAL A 126 -8.22 -16.06 -6.02
C VAL A 126 -7.93 -16.21 -7.50
N ASN A 127 -8.66 -15.48 -8.35
CA ASN A 127 -8.29 -15.38 -9.75
C ASN A 127 -7.13 -14.40 -9.90
N THR A 128 -6.05 -14.81 -10.55
CA THR A 128 -4.94 -13.93 -10.91
C THR A 128 -5.01 -13.54 -12.38
N ILE A 129 -4.39 -12.42 -12.74
CA ILE A 129 -4.21 -12.03 -14.14
C ILE A 129 -2.95 -12.73 -14.65
N ASN A 130 -3.05 -13.47 -15.76
CA ASN A 130 -1.88 -14.11 -16.39
C ASN A 130 -0.79 -13.06 -16.64
N THR A 131 0.37 -13.29 -16.06
CA THR A 131 1.46 -12.32 -16.05
C THR A 131 2.72 -12.97 -16.58
N TYR A 132 3.40 -12.30 -17.52
CA TYR A 132 4.62 -12.79 -18.16
C TYR A 132 5.68 -11.70 -18.15
N LEU A 133 6.95 -12.05 -18.02
CA LEU A 133 8.04 -11.11 -18.26
C LEU A 133 8.01 -10.64 -19.71
N LEU A 134 8.34 -9.40 -19.97
CA LEU A 134 8.42 -8.88 -21.32
C LEU A 134 9.59 -9.54 -22.10
N SER A 135 10.69 -9.87 -21.43
CA SER A 135 11.82 -10.62 -22.04
C SER A 135 11.42 -11.99 -22.60
N ASP A 136 10.41 -12.62 -22.00
CA ASP A 136 9.88 -13.92 -22.42
C ASP A 136 8.73 -13.81 -23.42
N PHE A 137 8.41 -12.60 -23.87
CA PHE A 137 7.23 -12.33 -24.70
C PHE A 137 7.18 -13.18 -25.98
N HIS A 138 8.31 -13.58 -26.53
CA HIS A 138 8.40 -14.43 -27.74
C HIS A 138 7.89 -15.85 -27.53
N THR A 139 7.82 -16.32 -26.31
CA THR A 139 7.42 -17.70 -25.95
C THR A 139 5.96 -17.80 -25.51
N TYR A 140 5.30 -16.67 -25.21
CA TYR A 140 3.93 -16.64 -24.69
C TYR A 140 2.96 -16.01 -25.66
N TYR A 141 1.81 -16.65 -25.84
CA TYR A 141 0.70 -16.11 -26.62
C TYR A 141 -0.27 -15.39 -25.68
N VAL A 142 -0.12 -14.08 -25.54
CA VAL A 142 -1.08 -13.23 -24.79
C VAL A 142 -2.07 -12.64 -25.78
N LYS A 143 -3.37 -12.89 -25.57
CA LYS A 143 -4.44 -12.32 -26.41
C LYS A 143 -4.51 -10.81 -26.23
N ARG A 144 -4.55 -10.05 -27.33
CA ARG A 144 -4.78 -8.60 -27.32
C ARG A 144 -6.22 -8.26 -26.89
N PRO A 145 -6.47 -7.05 -26.33
CA PRO A 145 -5.47 -6.02 -26.02
C PRO A 145 -4.58 -6.38 -24.84
N TRP A 146 -3.37 -5.84 -24.82
CA TRP A 146 -2.40 -6.05 -23.75
C TRP A 146 -2.27 -4.84 -22.84
N ILE A 147 -1.70 -5.06 -21.67
CA ILE A 147 -1.23 -4.00 -20.78
C ILE A 147 0.21 -4.30 -20.39
N LEU A 148 1.07 -3.30 -20.59
CA LEU A 148 2.47 -3.32 -20.16
C LEU A 148 2.57 -2.58 -18.84
N LYS A 149 3.28 -3.16 -17.87
CA LYS A 149 3.50 -2.59 -16.54
C LYS A 149 4.94 -2.80 -16.10
N LYS A 150 5.47 -1.92 -15.27
CA LYS A 150 6.73 -2.20 -14.56
C LYS A 150 6.52 -3.38 -13.60
N LEU A 151 7.49 -4.28 -13.51
CA LEU A 151 7.50 -5.43 -12.62
C LEU A 151 7.33 -5.01 -11.15
N HIS A 152 8.09 -4.00 -10.71
CA HIS A 152 8.03 -3.37 -9.38
C HIS A 152 7.35 -1.99 -9.43
N GLY A 153 6.38 -1.81 -10.35
CA GLY A 153 5.73 -0.53 -10.58
C GLY A 153 4.76 -0.15 -9.47
N ARG A 154 4.49 1.16 -9.36
CA ARG A 154 3.53 1.77 -8.43
C ARG A 154 2.76 2.89 -9.14
N SER A 155 1.62 3.29 -8.59
CA SER A 155 0.91 4.52 -9.00
C SER A 155 0.71 4.65 -10.51
N SER A 156 0.46 3.55 -11.21
CA SER A 156 0.31 3.48 -12.68
C SER A 156 1.54 3.97 -13.47
N GLU A 157 2.72 4.08 -12.85
CA GLU A 157 3.94 4.54 -13.52
C GLU A 157 4.37 3.55 -14.61
N GLY A 158 4.56 4.09 -15.84
CA GLY A 158 5.02 3.29 -16.98
C GLY A 158 4.00 2.28 -17.51
N VAL A 159 2.72 2.46 -17.19
CA VAL A 159 1.64 1.64 -17.74
C VAL A 159 1.34 2.08 -19.17
N VAL A 160 1.33 1.12 -20.11
CA VAL A 160 0.94 1.34 -21.51
C VAL A 160 -0.15 0.33 -21.88
N ILE A 161 -1.31 0.85 -22.31
CA ILE A 161 -2.43 0.02 -22.77
C ILE A 161 -2.28 -0.23 -24.26
N ASP A 162 -2.41 -1.50 -24.65
CA ASP A 162 -2.31 -2.03 -26.01
C ASP A 162 -1.06 -1.55 -26.79
N PRO A 163 0.17 -1.72 -26.21
CA PRO A 163 1.39 -1.33 -26.91
C PRO A 163 1.55 -2.08 -28.22
N THR A 164 2.05 -1.38 -29.24
CA THR A 164 2.47 -2.02 -30.49
C THR A 164 3.73 -2.83 -30.29
N ILE A 165 3.98 -3.82 -31.16
CA ILE A 165 5.22 -4.61 -31.14
C ILE A 165 6.46 -3.70 -31.20
N ASN A 166 6.42 -2.66 -32.07
CA ASN A 166 7.53 -1.73 -32.20
C ASN A 166 7.81 -0.98 -30.88
N GLN A 167 6.78 -0.59 -30.13
CA GLN A 167 6.95 0.05 -28.81
C GLN A 167 7.58 -0.93 -27.82
N LEU A 168 7.16 -2.20 -27.81
CA LEU A 168 7.74 -3.21 -26.92
C LEU A 168 9.23 -3.43 -27.24
N LEU A 169 9.60 -3.49 -28.52
CA LEU A 169 10.98 -3.68 -28.96
C LEU A 169 11.91 -2.49 -28.64
N THR A 170 11.39 -1.31 -28.35
CA THR A 170 12.20 -0.14 -27.94
C THR A 170 12.57 -0.15 -26.46
N ILE A 171 12.02 -1.08 -25.67
CA ILE A 171 12.31 -1.16 -24.24
C ILE A 171 13.68 -1.80 -24.02
N SER A 172 14.60 -1.04 -23.44
CA SER A 172 15.99 -1.47 -23.25
C SER A 172 16.16 -2.52 -22.16
N ASN A 173 15.33 -2.49 -21.11
CA ASN A 173 15.40 -3.43 -19.98
C ASN A 173 14.08 -4.19 -19.83
N MET A 174 13.90 -5.22 -20.65
CA MET A 174 12.65 -5.98 -20.73
C MET A 174 12.34 -6.75 -19.45
N ASP A 175 13.37 -7.11 -18.65
CA ASP A 175 13.19 -7.82 -17.38
C ASP A 175 12.54 -6.95 -16.29
N ASP A 176 12.52 -5.62 -16.46
CA ASP A 176 11.84 -4.72 -15.55
C ASP A 176 10.33 -4.57 -15.83
N TYR A 177 9.83 -5.26 -16.86
CA TYR A 177 8.44 -5.13 -17.29
C TYR A 177 7.73 -6.46 -17.36
N VAL A 178 6.44 -6.40 -17.11
CA VAL A 178 5.50 -7.52 -17.34
C VAL A 178 4.46 -7.12 -18.35
N ILE A 179 3.98 -8.13 -19.09
CA ILE A 179 2.85 -8.02 -20.01
C ILE A 179 1.71 -8.89 -19.51
N GLN A 180 0.50 -8.35 -19.57
CA GLN A 180 -0.73 -9.01 -19.13
C GLN A 180 -1.82 -8.82 -20.19
N PRO A 181 -2.86 -9.67 -20.27
CA PRO A 181 -4.09 -9.31 -20.98
C PRO A 181 -4.68 -8.06 -20.33
N TYR A 182 -5.10 -7.11 -21.12
CA TYR A 182 -5.87 -5.96 -20.64
C TYR A 182 -7.28 -6.42 -20.28
N LEU A 183 -7.66 -6.22 -19.06
CA LEU A 183 -9.02 -6.43 -18.59
C LEU A 183 -9.73 -5.06 -18.51
N ASP A 184 -10.83 -4.92 -19.22
CA ASP A 184 -11.70 -3.76 -19.05
C ASP A 184 -12.68 -4.04 -17.92
N GLY A 185 -12.74 -3.16 -16.92
CA GLY A 185 -13.58 -3.41 -15.76
C GLY A 185 -13.44 -2.37 -14.65
N HIS A 186 -14.21 -2.57 -13.60
CA HIS A 186 -14.26 -1.70 -12.44
C HIS A 186 -13.15 -2.09 -11.44
N ILE A 187 -12.47 -1.08 -10.90
CA ILE A 187 -11.39 -1.26 -9.92
C ILE A 187 -11.97 -1.23 -8.51
N PHE A 188 -11.55 -2.18 -7.70
CA PHE A 188 -11.90 -2.28 -6.28
C PHE A 188 -10.63 -2.26 -5.45
N THR A 189 -10.63 -1.48 -4.38
CA THR A 189 -9.58 -1.49 -3.37
C THR A 189 -10.15 -2.05 -2.08
N VAL A 190 -9.43 -2.96 -1.46
CA VAL A 190 -9.76 -3.55 -0.16
C VAL A 190 -8.67 -3.17 0.83
N ASP A 191 -9.01 -2.33 1.81
CA ASP A 191 -8.16 -2.16 2.99
C ASP A 191 -8.37 -3.37 3.89
N TYR A 192 -7.30 -4.08 4.15
CA TYR A 192 -7.29 -5.34 4.89
C TYR A 192 -6.32 -5.26 6.05
N ILE A 193 -6.69 -5.89 7.15
CA ILE A 193 -5.83 -6.06 8.32
C ILE A 193 -5.92 -7.49 8.84
N ARG A 194 -4.81 -8.01 9.32
CA ARG A 194 -4.75 -9.29 10.02
C ARG A 194 -3.81 -9.20 11.22
N ASP A 195 -4.21 -9.77 12.31
CA ASP A 195 -3.31 -10.09 13.42
C ASP A 195 -2.84 -11.54 13.28
N LYS A 196 -1.57 -11.70 12.93
CA LYS A 196 -0.94 -13.00 12.73
C LYS A 196 -1.06 -13.90 13.97
N LYS A 197 -1.05 -13.32 15.17
CA LYS A 197 -1.05 -14.06 16.44
C LYS A 197 -2.40 -14.69 16.76
N SER A 198 -3.48 -13.93 16.59
CA SER A 198 -4.84 -14.42 16.88
C SER A 198 -5.53 -15.06 15.67
N GLY A 199 -5.03 -14.78 14.46
CA GLY A 199 -5.70 -15.12 13.20
C GLY A 199 -6.91 -14.25 12.88
N PHE A 200 -7.22 -13.24 13.72
CA PHE A 200 -8.28 -12.28 13.44
C PHE A 200 -7.96 -11.46 12.21
N ASP A 201 -8.97 -11.27 11.35
CA ASP A 201 -8.85 -10.35 10.21
C ASP A 201 -10.13 -9.52 10.00
N TYR A 202 -9.97 -8.42 9.26
CA TYR A 202 -11.07 -7.55 8.88
C TYR A 202 -10.73 -6.80 7.59
N SER A 203 -11.76 -6.50 6.80
CA SER A 203 -11.59 -5.75 5.56
C SER A 203 -12.73 -4.78 5.28
N VAL A 204 -12.41 -3.71 4.57
CA VAL A 204 -13.36 -2.74 4.01
C VAL A 204 -13.08 -2.60 2.52
N ALA A 205 -14.05 -2.98 1.70
CA ALA A 205 -13.97 -2.88 0.25
C ALA A 205 -14.64 -1.62 -0.27
N ARG A 206 -14.08 -1.05 -1.35
CA ARG A 206 -14.66 0.05 -2.09
C ARG A 206 -14.42 -0.07 -3.59
N GLU A 207 -15.40 0.31 -4.37
CA GLU A 207 -15.29 0.55 -5.79
C GLU A 207 -14.73 1.96 -6.03
N GLU A 208 -13.71 2.05 -6.87
CA GLU A 208 -13.06 3.31 -7.24
C GLU A 208 -13.81 3.96 -8.42
N LEU A 209 -14.72 4.92 -8.14
CA LEU A 209 -15.56 5.55 -9.16
C LEU A 209 -14.80 6.64 -9.94
N ILE A 210 -13.99 7.45 -9.24
CA ILE A 210 -13.12 8.46 -9.83
C ILE A 210 -11.73 8.32 -9.20
N ARG A 211 -10.71 8.22 -10.04
CA ARG A 211 -9.31 8.11 -9.61
C ARG A 211 -8.49 9.27 -10.18
N THR A 212 -7.42 9.63 -9.50
CA THR A 212 -6.36 10.50 -10.04
C THR A 212 -5.56 9.76 -11.09
N SER A 213 -4.77 10.46 -11.89
CA SER A 213 -3.88 9.87 -12.90
C SER A 213 -2.87 8.88 -12.32
N ASN A 214 -2.49 9.03 -11.05
CA ASN A 214 -1.62 8.11 -10.32
C ASN A 214 -2.36 7.00 -9.57
N GLY A 215 -3.65 6.80 -9.88
CA GLY A 215 -4.44 5.67 -9.40
C GLY A 215 -5.08 5.82 -8.02
N ALA A 216 -4.94 6.95 -7.33
CA ALA A 216 -5.58 7.15 -6.03
C ALA A 216 -7.06 7.51 -6.16
N GLY A 217 -7.92 6.94 -5.31
CA GLY A 217 -9.36 7.22 -5.30
C GLY A 217 -9.67 8.65 -4.85
N VAL A 218 -10.56 9.30 -5.60
CA VAL A 218 -11.13 10.63 -5.30
C VAL A 218 -12.60 10.49 -4.92
N THR A 219 -13.35 9.70 -5.67
CA THR A 219 -14.74 9.33 -5.36
C THR A 219 -14.82 7.82 -5.32
N VAL A 220 -15.35 7.29 -4.24
CA VAL A 220 -15.46 5.84 -4.03
C VAL A 220 -16.86 5.48 -3.58
N LYS A 221 -17.26 4.24 -3.85
CA LYS A 221 -18.44 3.63 -3.28
C LYS A 221 -18.02 2.49 -2.37
N THR A 222 -18.19 2.63 -1.06
CA THR A 222 -17.95 1.53 -0.13
C THR A 222 -19.00 0.45 -0.35
N ILE A 223 -18.56 -0.79 -0.32
CA ILE A 223 -19.45 -1.95 -0.54
C ILE A 223 -19.13 -3.04 0.50
N TYR A 224 -20.18 -3.75 0.91
CA TYR A 224 -20.01 -5.01 1.61
C TYR A 224 -20.16 -6.15 0.58
N ASP A 225 -19.04 -6.74 0.19
CA ASP A 225 -18.98 -7.85 -0.76
C ASP A 225 -18.25 -9.02 -0.12
N LYS A 226 -19.00 -10.10 0.13
CA LYS A 226 -18.44 -11.29 0.79
C LYS A 226 -17.33 -11.93 -0.03
N THR A 227 -17.43 -11.92 -1.35
CA THR A 227 -16.41 -12.51 -2.24
C THR A 227 -15.08 -11.77 -2.08
N LEU A 228 -15.10 -10.43 -2.10
CA LEU A 228 -13.88 -9.65 -1.86
C LEU A 228 -13.31 -9.83 -0.46
N ALA A 229 -14.18 -9.94 0.55
CA ALA A 229 -13.75 -10.19 1.93
C ALA A 229 -13.08 -11.57 2.06
N ASP A 230 -13.70 -12.63 1.50
CA ASP A 230 -13.15 -13.99 1.52
C ASP A 230 -11.81 -14.07 0.75
N MET A 231 -11.71 -13.43 -0.42
CA MET A 231 -10.46 -13.35 -1.19
C MET A 231 -9.36 -12.62 -0.42
N ALA A 232 -9.68 -11.50 0.22
CA ALA A 232 -8.72 -10.74 1.02
C ALA A 232 -8.25 -11.55 2.24
N SER A 233 -9.16 -12.24 2.92
CA SER A 233 -8.84 -13.15 4.03
C SER A 233 -7.95 -14.30 3.57
N PHE A 234 -8.26 -14.94 2.44
CA PHE A 234 -7.42 -15.99 1.87
C PHE A 234 -6.00 -15.49 1.55
N ILE A 235 -5.89 -14.33 0.86
CA ILE A 235 -4.60 -13.71 0.54
C ILE A 235 -3.81 -13.40 1.81
N GLY A 236 -4.46 -12.77 2.80
CA GLY A 236 -3.83 -12.40 4.06
C GLY A 236 -3.33 -13.58 4.88
N ASN A 237 -4.12 -14.68 4.91
CA ASN A 237 -3.72 -15.90 5.58
C ASN A 237 -2.58 -16.62 4.84
N LYS A 238 -2.66 -16.76 3.51
CA LYS A 238 -1.64 -17.45 2.72
C LYS A 238 -0.29 -16.73 2.71
N LEU A 239 -0.29 -15.39 2.72
CA LEU A 239 0.92 -14.58 2.85
C LEU A 239 1.38 -14.39 4.30
N ASP A 240 0.60 -14.85 5.28
CA ASP A 240 0.88 -14.66 6.71
C ASP A 240 1.04 -13.18 7.10
N ILE A 241 0.15 -12.33 6.59
CA ILE A 241 0.14 -10.89 6.84
C ILE A 241 0.03 -10.60 8.35
N ASN A 242 0.80 -9.61 8.82
CA ASN A 242 0.64 -9.01 10.14
C ASN A 242 0.48 -7.49 10.02
N GLY A 243 -0.64 -6.95 10.48
CA GLY A 243 -0.99 -5.55 10.30
C GLY A 243 -1.77 -5.28 9.03
N SER A 244 -1.80 -4.02 8.60
CA SER A 244 -2.64 -3.55 7.51
C SER A 244 -1.90 -3.51 6.18
N ILE A 245 -2.63 -3.88 5.12
CA ILE A 245 -2.22 -3.77 3.71
C ILE A 245 -3.42 -3.27 2.90
N ASN A 246 -3.21 -2.92 1.63
CA ASN A 246 -4.33 -2.80 0.70
C ASN A 246 -4.15 -3.71 -0.51
N ILE A 247 -5.27 -4.26 -0.99
CA ILE A 247 -5.33 -5.20 -2.10
C ILE A 247 -6.20 -4.58 -3.19
N GLU A 248 -5.71 -4.58 -4.42
CA GLU A 248 -6.47 -4.08 -5.57
C GLU A 248 -6.96 -5.23 -6.43
N PHE A 249 -8.24 -5.16 -6.81
CA PHE A 249 -8.90 -6.09 -7.70
C PHE A 249 -9.51 -5.35 -8.89
N ILE A 250 -9.62 -6.04 -10.03
CA ILE A 250 -10.45 -5.61 -11.15
C ILE A 250 -11.61 -6.59 -11.32
N LYS A 251 -12.82 -6.08 -11.48
CA LYS A 251 -13.99 -6.88 -11.81
C LYS A 251 -14.18 -6.88 -13.32
N HIS A 252 -14.01 -8.04 -13.95
CA HIS A 252 -14.18 -8.28 -15.38
C HIS A 252 -15.03 -9.53 -15.58
N ASP A 253 -16.05 -9.48 -16.45
CA ASP A 253 -16.99 -10.57 -16.71
C ASP A 253 -17.52 -11.21 -15.41
N ASP A 254 -18.01 -10.35 -14.49
CA ASP A 254 -18.55 -10.72 -13.18
C ASP A 254 -17.58 -11.46 -12.23
N LYS A 255 -16.30 -11.53 -12.54
CA LYS A 255 -15.25 -12.11 -11.70
C LYS A 255 -14.27 -11.06 -11.21
N TYR A 256 -13.82 -11.22 -9.99
CA TYR A 256 -12.72 -10.42 -9.44
C TYR A 256 -11.38 -11.07 -9.78
N TYR A 257 -10.42 -10.26 -10.24
CA TYR A 257 -9.05 -10.65 -10.49
C TYR A 257 -8.11 -9.81 -9.62
N LEU A 258 -7.19 -10.47 -8.93
CA LEU A 258 -6.15 -9.82 -8.14
C LEU A 258 -5.21 -9.04 -9.06
N MET A 259 -5.11 -7.73 -8.84
CA MET A 259 -4.25 -6.84 -9.62
C MET A 259 -2.93 -6.55 -8.92
N ASP A 260 -3.00 -6.14 -7.64
CA ASP A 260 -1.85 -5.66 -6.88
C ASP A 260 -2.06 -5.88 -5.37
N ILE A 261 -0.97 -6.10 -4.66
CA ILE A 261 -0.93 -6.11 -3.20
C ILE A 261 0.03 -5.02 -2.77
N ASN A 262 -0.49 -3.99 -2.10
CA ASN A 262 0.31 -2.89 -1.59
C ASN A 262 0.54 -3.10 -0.09
N PRO A 263 1.76 -3.44 0.36
CA PRO A 263 2.04 -3.83 1.74
C PRO A 263 2.12 -2.62 2.70
N ARG A 264 1.20 -1.70 2.56
CA ARG A 264 1.06 -0.42 3.29
C ARG A 264 -0.38 0.05 3.31
N PHE A 265 -0.64 1.15 4.03
CA PHE A 265 -1.93 1.83 3.98
C PHE A 265 -2.23 2.34 2.58
N SER A 266 -3.49 2.23 2.16
CA SER A 266 -3.94 2.85 0.91
C SER A 266 -4.01 4.37 1.02
N GLY A 267 -3.89 5.08 -0.09
CA GLY A 267 -4.17 6.52 -0.13
C GLY A 267 -5.63 6.87 0.19
N GLY A 268 -6.51 5.88 0.21
CA GLY A 268 -7.92 5.99 0.55
C GLY A 268 -8.29 5.45 1.94
N ILE A 269 -7.34 5.21 2.84
CA ILE A 269 -7.59 4.63 4.16
C ILE A 269 -8.60 5.44 5.01
N ASP A 270 -8.69 6.75 4.79
CA ASP A 270 -9.67 7.60 5.45
C ASP A 270 -11.11 7.29 5.01
N PHE A 271 -11.33 6.84 3.77
CA PHE A 271 -12.64 6.35 3.33
C PHE A 271 -13.10 5.14 4.13
N SER A 272 -12.20 4.18 4.35
CA SER A 272 -12.50 2.99 5.15
C SER A 272 -12.80 3.33 6.59
N TYR A 273 -12.04 4.26 7.18
CA TYR A 273 -12.33 4.76 8.52
C TYR A 273 -13.69 5.48 8.60
N LYS A 274 -13.98 6.41 7.68
CA LYS A 274 -15.25 7.16 7.66
C LYS A 274 -16.46 6.29 7.39
N CYS A 275 -16.28 5.22 6.63
CA CYS A 275 -17.34 4.27 6.36
C CYS A 275 -17.66 3.37 7.55
N SER A 276 -16.64 2.71 8.10
CA SER A 276 -16.77 1.64 9.10
C SER A 276 -16.58 2.12 10.54
N GLY A 277 -15.91 3.25 10.74
CA GLY A 277 -15.41 3.68 12.06
C GLY A 277 -14.32 2.78 12.64
N TYR A 278 -13.82 1.79 11.87
CA TYR A 278 -12.72 0.92 12.29
C TYR A 278 -11.37 1.58 11.98
N ASP A 279 -10.53 1.72 12.98
CA ASP A 279 -9.23 2.37 12.83
C ASP A 279 -8.14 1.38 12.43
N PHE A 280 -7.92 1.23 11.11
CA PHE A 280 -6.88 0.36 10.56
C PHE A 280 -5.47 0.74 11.03
N VAL A 281 -5.20 2.03 11.28
CA VAL A 281 -3.89 2.51 11.71
C VAL A 281 -3.61 2.12 13.16
N LEU A 282 -4.57 2.36 14.05
CA LEU A 282 -4.48 1.95 15.45
C LEU A 282 -4.29 0.44 15.55
N ASN A 283 -5.13 -0.31 14.84
CA ASN A 283 -5.09 -1.77 14.90
C ASN A 283 -3.83 -2.35 14.23
N HIS A 284 -3.28 -1.68 13.22
CA HIS A 284 -1.95 -2.01 12.68
C HIS A 284 -0.87 -1.92 13.76
N CYS A 285 -0.84 -0.83 14.54
CA CYS A 285 0.10 -0.73 15.66
C CYS A 285 -0.10 -1.84 16.69
N ARG A 286 -1.36 -2.19 17.00
CA ARG A 286 -1.70 -3.27 17.93
C ARG A 286 -1.18 -4.62 17.47
N CYS A 287 -1.24 -4.94 16.17
CA CYS A 287 -0.64 -6.17 15.62
C CYS A 287 0.85 -6.29 15.95
N PHE A 288 1.59 -5.17 15.95
CA PHE A 288 3.03 -5.16 16.26
C PHE A 288 3.34 -5.06 17.75
N CYS A 289 2.38 -4.62 18.56
CA CYS A 289 2.50 -4.57 20.03
C CYS A 289 1.90 -5.80 20.72
N SER A 290 1.29 -6.72 19.97
CA SER A 290 0.53 -7.86 20.50
C SER A 290 -0.63 -7.46 21.42
N ASP A 291 -1.25 -6.31 21.13
CA ASP A 291 -2.45 -5.84 21.81
C ASP A 291 -3.70 -6.38 21.10
N GLU A 292 -4.83 -6.48 21.81
CA GLU A 292 -6.10 -6.90 21.21
C GLU A 292 -6.60 -5.88 20.18
N LEU A 293 -7.06 -6.38 19.03
CA LEU A 293 -7.67 -5.54 18.00
C LEU A 293 -9.08 -5.11 18.42
N GLU A 294 -9.54 -3.99 17.85
CA GLU A 294 -10.92 -3.58 18.00
C GLU A 294 -11.86 -4.60 17.37
N PRO A 295 -13.08 -4.77 17.93
CA PRO A 295 -14.07 -5.63 17.31
C PRO A 295 -14.49 -5.09 15.93
N VAL A 296 -14.82 -5.99 15.01
CA VAL A 296 -15.34 -5.65 13.68
C VAL A 296 -16.60 -4.79 13.80
N ARG A 297 -16.74 -3.85 12.87
CA ARG A 297 -17.90 -2.97 12.76
C ARG A 297 -18.61 -3.23 11.44
N LYS A 298 -19.92 -3.40 11.50
CA LYS A 298 -20.74 -3.41 10.28
C LYS A 298 -20.79 -2.00 9.70
N TYR A 299 -20.77 -1.91 8.40
CA TYR A 299 -20.91 -0.64 7.70
C TYR A 299 -21.89 -0.76 6.54
N GLU A 300 -22.43 0.38 6.12
CA GLU A 300 -23.33 0.47 4.99
C GLU A 300 -22.60 0.98 3.75
N SER A 301 -23.14 0.65 2.58
CA SER A 301 -22.62 1.19 1.33
C SER A 301 -22.89 2.70 1.25
N LYS A 302 -21.84 3.47 0.97
CA LYS A 302 -21.90 4.94 0.85
C LYS A 302 -21.00 5.39 -0.29
N ILE A 303 -21.41 6.47 -0.97
CA ILE A 303 -20.52 7.21 -1.85
C ILE A 303 -19.79 8.24 -0.98
N LEU A 304 -18.48 8.20 -1.01
CA LEU A 304 -17.60 9.12 -0.31
C LEU A 304 -16.73 9.86 -1.33
N ILE A 305 -16.58 11.16 -1.12
CA ILE A 305 -15.89 12.06 -2.04
C ILE A 305 -14.80 12.79 -1.25
N LYS A 306 -13.57 12.80 -1.76
CA LYS A 306 -12.48 13.64 -1.26
C LYS A 306 -12.72 15.08 -1.72
N SER A 307 -12.66 16.01 -0.79
CA SER A 307 -12.61 17.44 -1.08
C SER A 307 -11.24 18.00 -0.70
N TYR A 308 -10.81 19.01 -1.41
CA TYR A 308 -9.58 19.74 -1.12
C TYR A 308 -9.95 21.13 -0.59
N GLU A 309 -9.28 21.53 0.47
CA GLU A 309 -9.41 22.88 1.06
C GLU A 309 -8.09 23.62 0.87
N ILE A 310 -8.18 24.90 0.50
CA ILE A 310 -7.00 25.76 0.41
C ILE A 310 -6.75 26.35 1.80
N LYS A 311 -5.54 26.12 2.32
CA LYS A 311 -5.08 26.69 3.59
C LYS A 311 -3.86 27.54 3.37
N SER A 312 -3.71 28.62 4.14
CA SER A 312 -2.46 29.39 4.15
C SER A 312 -1.45 28.66 5.03
N GLY A 313 -0.27 28.38 4.50
CA GLY A 313 0.89 27.94 5.28
C GLY A 313 1.48 29.16 6.00
N ASN A 314 1.17 29.35 7.27
CA ASN A 314 1.79 30.38 8.11
C ASN A 314 2.81 29.76 9.04
#